data_fdac85827caa3e3f1eb2474fa2507108
#
_entry.id   fdac85827caa3e3f1eb2474fa2507108
#
_cell.length_a   1.000
_cell.length_b   1.000
_cell.length_c   1.000
_cell.angle_alpha   90.00
_cell.angle_beta   90.00
_cell.angle_gamma   90.00
#
_symmetry.space_group_name_H-M   'P 1'
#
loop_
_entity.id
_entity.type
_entity.pdbx_description
1 polymer ?
#
loop_
_entity_poly.entity_id
_entity_poly.type
_entity_poly.pdbx_seq_one_letter_code
_entity_poly.pdbx_strand_id
1 'polypeptide(L)'
;MPRWWIIGFSMALLAAGPAGRAVAQTQHGIGKVQDAFAQGDARALLGDASDRIEIALLGRSRLYSRAQAFYVMQDFFRRYPPEGFTLQSQAQEQGSWFATGRYRYKHAEQPLLVYLRLRLKSDQWELREMRIEERQRE
;
A
#
# COMPACT_ATOMS: atom_id res chain seq x y z
N MET A 1 37.54 15.37 53.73
CA MET A 1 36.09 15.19 53.65
C MET A 1 35.72 14.94 52.20
N PRO A 2 35.35 13.74 51.81
CA PRO A 2 34.97 13.48 50.43
C PRO A 2 33.55 14.01 50.17
N ARG A 3 33.41 14.90 49.22
CA ARG A 3 32.10 15.35 48.70
C ARG A 3 31.63 14.35 47.70
N TRP A 4 30.58 13.64 47.97
CA TRP A 4 29.89 12.75 47.05
C TRP A 4 29.00 13.58 46.11
N TRP A 5 29.43 13.73 44.89
CA TRP A 5 28.57 14.27 43.82
C TRP A 5 27.72 13.14 43.28
N ILE A 6 26.47 13.13 43.68
CA ILE A 6 25.50 12.24 43.04
C ILE A 6 25.08 12.91 41.74
N ILE A 7 25.65 12.44 40.65
CA ILE A 7 25.16 12.80 39.29
C ILE A 7 23.93 11.97 39.08
N GLY A 8 22.75 12.60 39.23
CA GLY A 8 21.49 12.02 38.87
C GLY A 8 21.44 11.92 37.34
N PHE A 9 21.57 10.72 36.83
CA PHE A 9 21.27 10.41 35.41
C PHE A 9 19.75 10.45 35.24
N SER A 10 19.23 11.60 34.84
CA SER A 10 17.84 11.71 34.34
C SER A 10 17.76 10.99 33.01
N MET A 11 17.29 9.75 33.07
CA MET A 11 16.93 8.98 31.89
C MET A 11 15.63 9.57 31.35
N ALA A 12 15.77 10.45 30.34
CA ALA A 12 14.64 10.96 29.58
C ALA A 12 14.06 9.81 28.79
N LEU A 13 12.95 9.26 29.26
CA LEU A 13 12.13 8.33 28.50
C LEU A 13 11.50 9.11 27.36
N LEU A 14 12.10 9.05 26.19
CA LEU A 14 11.48 9.51 24.94
C LEU A 14 10.30 8.58 24.66
N ALA A 15 9.14 8.95 25.15
CA ALA A 15 7.89 8.33 24.72
C ALA A 15 7.71 8.62 23.24
N ALA A 16 7.93 7.60 22.41
CA ALA A 16 7.56 7.67 21.00
C ALA A 16 6.05 7.95 20.92
N GLY A 17 5.70 9.18 20.54
CA GLY A 17 4.31 9.61 20.44
C GLY A 17 3.54 8.82 19.36
N PRO A 18 2.20 8.94 19.30
CA PRO A 18 1.33 8.19 18.40
C PRO A 18 1.68 8.36 16.91
N ALA A 19 2.35 9.44 16.54
CA ALA A 19 2.78 9.69 15.17
C ALA A 19 3.79 8.66 14.63
N GLY A 20 4.69 8.14 15.49
CA GLY A 20 5.68 7.15 15.07
C GLY A 20 5.08 5.79 14.72
N ARG A 21 3.98 5.41 15.37
CA ARG A 21 3.28 4.16 15.08
C ARG A 21 2.52 4.22 13.75
N ALA A 22 1.88 5.34 13.45
CA ALA A 22 1.15 5.54 12.19
C ALA A 22 2.09 5.46 10.98
N VAL A 23 3.29 6.06 11.05
CA VAL A 23 4.29 6.01 9.96
C VAL A 23 4.80 4.58 9.77
N ALA A 24 5.12 3.86 10.84
CA ALA A 24 5.58 2.47 10.73
C ALA A 24 4.51 1.53 10.16
N GLN A 25 3.24 1.70 10.55
CA GLN A 25 2.11 0.93 10.01
C GLN A 25 1.88 1.22 8.53
N THR A 26 1.99 2.47 8.10
CA THR A 26 1.87 2.86 6.70
C THR A 26 2.95 2.22 5.85
N GLN A 27 4.21 2.27 6.28
CA GLN A 27 5.33 1.64 5.60
C GLN A 27 5.16 0.12 5.50
N HIS A 28 4.65 -0.52 6.53
CA HIS A 28 4.38 -1.95 6.52
C HIS A 28 3.28 -2.30 5.51
N GLY A 29 2.19 -1.55 5.50
CA GLY A 29 1.09 -1.72 4.54
C GLY A 29 1.52 -1.53 3.09
N ILE A 30 2.37 -0.51 2.83
CA ILE A 30 2.97 -0.25 1.51
C ILE A 30 3.84 -1.42 1.06
N GLY A 31 4.71 -1.92 1.93
CA GLY A 31 5.59 -3.03 1.62
C GLY A 31 4.83 -4.29 1.21
N LYS A 32 3.75 -4.59 1.92
CA LYS A 32 2.84 -5.71 1.58
C LYS A 32 2.22 -5.55 0.20
N VAL A 33 1.68 -4.38 -0.10
CA VAL A 33 1.05 -4.10 -1.40
C VAL A 33 2.08 -4.17 -2.52
N GLN A 34 3.24 -3.59 -2.31
CA GLN A 34 4.34 -3.61 -3.28
C GLN A 34 4.79 -5.04 -3.59
N ASP A 35 5.01 -5.85 -2.57
CA ASP A 35 5.40 -7.25 -2.72
C ASP A 35 4.30 -8.07 -3.41
N ALA A 36 3.05 -7.84 -3.05
CA ALA A 36 1.90 -8.52 -3.65
C ALA A 36 1.80 -8.25 -5.17
N PHE A 37 1.99 -7.00 -5.59
CA PHE A 37 2.04 -6.67 -7.01
C PHE A 37 3.26 -7.27 -7.70
N ALA A 38 4.42 -7.19 -7.10
CA ALA A 38 5.66 -7.73 -7.67
C ALA A 38 5.60 -9.25 -7.88
N GLN A 39 4.91 -9.95 -7.00
CA GLN A 39 4.76 -11.42 -7.05
C GLN A 39 3.48 -11.87 -7.76
N GLY A 40 2.55 -10.98 -8.04
CA GLY A 40 1.24 -11.34 -8.58
C GLY A 40 0.38 -12.14 -7.60
N ASP A 41 0.49 -11.80 -6.31
CA ASP A 41 -0.22 -12.49 -5.23
C ASP A 41 -1.51 -11.74 -4.89
N ALA A 42 -2.61 -12.16 -5.50
CA ALA A 42 -3.93 -11.57 -5.28
C ALA A 42 -4.42 -11.74 -3.84
N ARG A 43 -4.07 -12.85 -3.19
CA ARG A 43 -4.47 -13.11 -1.80
C ARG A 43 -3.79 -12.14 -0.84
N ALA A 44 -2.49 -11.94 -0.99
CA ALA A 44 -1.73 -10.98 -0.20
C ALA A 44 -2.21 -9.55 -0.44
N LEU A 45 -2.48 -9.19 -1.70
CA LEU A 45 -2.96 -7.86 -2.08
C LEU A 45 -4.29 -7.51 -1.39
N LEU A 46 -5.20 -8.46 -1.31
CA LEU A 46 -6.56 -8.23 -0.82
C LEU A 46 -6.77 -8.65 0.65
N GLY A 47 -5.72 -9.16 1.30
CA GLY A 47 -5.80 -9.58 2.70
C GLY A 47 -6.22 -8.46 3.64
N ASP A 48 -5.73 -7.26 3.41
CA ASP A 48 -6.05 -6.05 4.18
C ASP A 48 -6.98 -5.08 3.41
N ALA A 49 -7.72 -5.58 2.44
CA ALA A 49 -8.72 -4.79 1.74
C ALA A 49 -9.99 -4.60 2.58
N SER A 50 -10.72 -3.53 2.34
CA SER A 50 -12.04 -3.36 2.94
C SER A 50 -13.02 -4.41 2.40
N ASP A 51 -14.17 -4.57 3.07
CA ASP A 51 -15.19 -5.54 2.65
C ASP A 51 -15.69 -5.28 1.23
N ARG A 52 -15.67 -4.02 0.83
CA ARG A 52 -15.94 -3.58 -0.54
C ARG A 52 -14.78 -2.74 -1.05
N ILE A 53 -14.35 -3.03 -2.26
CA ILE A 53 -13.24 -2.34 -2.91
C ILE A 53 -13.65 -1.92 -4.32
N GLU A 54 -13.32 -0.69 -4.68
CA GLU A 54 -13.48 -0.20 -6.04
C GLU A 54 -12.24 -0.56 -6.86
N ILE A 55 -12.45 -1.25 -7.97
CA ILE A 55 -11.38 -1.62 -8.89
C ILE A 55 -11.71 -1.09 -10.29
N ALA A 56 -10.83 -0.26 -10.80
CA ALA A 56 -10.86 0.18 -12.18
C ALA A 56 -9.72 -0.51 -12.95
N LEU A 57 -10.08 -1.39 -13.87
CA LEU A 57 -9.14 -2.08 -14.74
C LEU A 57 -9.32 -1.63 -16.18
N LEU A 58 -8.29 -0.98 -16.72
CA LEU A 58 -8.22 -0.65 -18.16
C LEU A 58 -9.50 0.02 -18.68
N GLY A 59 -9.99 1.00 -17.92
CA GLY A 59 -11.17 1.79 -18.28
C GLY A 59 -12.50 1.27 -17.75
N ARG A 60 -12.53 0.14 -17.04
CA ARG A 60 -13.74 -0.41 -16.43
C ARG A 60 -13.67 -0.36 -14.92
N SER A 61 -14.56 0.43 -14.31
CA SER A 61 -14.64 0.57 -12.85
C SER A 61 -15.86 -0.16 -12.31
N ARG A 62 -15.64 -0.92 -11.24
CA ARG A 62 -16.69 -1.61 -10.48
C ARG A 62 -16.38 -1.68 -9.01
N LEU A 63 -17.44 -1.72 -8.21
CA LEU A 63 -17.36 -2.00 -6.79
C LEU A 63 -17.53 -3.52 -6.58
N TYR A 64 -16.54 -4.14 -5.94
CA TYR A 64 -16.53 -5.57 -5.68
C TYR A 64 -16.54 -5.87 -4.19
N SER A 65 -17.08 -7.00 -3.80
CA SER A 65 -16.76 -7.59 -2.51
C SER A 65 -15.29 -8.03 -2.48
N ARG A 66 -14.70 -8.20 -1.30
CA ARG A 66 -13.33 -8.69 -1.18
C ARG A 66 -13.14 -10.04 -1.89
N ALA A 67 -14.09 -10.95 -1.76
CA ALA A 67 -14.03 -12.25 -2.43
C ALA A 67 -14.07 -12.14 -3.95
N GLN A 68 -14.93 -11.29 -4.49
CA GLN A 68 -14.98 -11.03 -5.94
C GLN A 68 -13.69 -10.35 -6.43
N ALA A 69 -13.19 -9.38 -5.68
CA ALA A 69 -11.96 -8.67 -5.98
C ALA A 69 -10.76 -9.62 -6.08
N PHE A 70 -10.71 -10.64 -5.23
CA PHE A 70 -9.69 -11.68 -5.29
C PHE A 70 -9.66 -12.36 -6.67
N TYR A 71 -10.78 -12.78 -7.17
CA TYR A 71 -10.86 -13.44 -8.48
C TYR A 71 -10.54 -12.49 -9.63
N VAL A 72 -10.97 -11.23 -9.52
CA VAL A 72 -10.66 -10.18 -10.51
C VAL A 72 -9.15 -9.98 -10.58
N MET A 73 -8.47 -9.85 -9.45
CA MET A 73 -7.02 -9.64 -9.43
C MET A 73 -6.23 -10.91 -9.77
N GLN A 74 -6.72 -12.09 -9.40
CA GLN A 74 -6.12 -13.35 -9.81
C GLN A 74 -6.13 -13.47 -11.35
N ASP A 75 -7.25 -13.14 -11.99
CA ASP A 75 -7.38 -13.13 -13.45
C ASP A 75 -6.46 -12.07 -14.08
N PHE A 76 -6.38 -10.88 -13.49
CA PHE A 76 -5.48 -9.83 -13.95
C PHE A 76 -4.01 -10.29 -13.93
N PHE A 77 -3.53 -10.85 -12.83
CA PHE A 77 -2.14 -11.33 -12.74
C PHE A 77 -1.84 -12.49 -13.68
N ARG A 78 -2.84 -13.28 -14.04
CA ARG A 78 -2.68 -14.35 -15.01
C ARG A 78 -2.54 -13.81 -16.45
N ARG A 79 -3.32 -12.80 -16.79
CA ARG A 79 -3.25 -12.15 -18.12
C ARG A 79 -2.03 -11.24 -18.27
N TYR A 80 -1.62 -10.62 -17.19
CA TYR A 80 -0.49 -9.69 -17.13
C TYR A 80 0.52 -10.15 -16.10
N PRO A 81 1.27 -11.25 -16.35
CA PRO A 81 2.24 -11.78 -15.38
C PRO A 81 3.28 -10.75 -14.98
N PRO A 82 3.50 -10.52 -13.67
CA PRO A 82 4.37 -9.45 -13.21
C PRO A 82 5.84 -9.72 -13.50
N GLU A 83 6.57 -8.68 -13.88
CA GLU A 83 8.03 -8.63 -13.91
C GLU A 83 8.60 -7.66 -12.86
N GLY A 84 7.80 -6.75 -12.37
CA GLY A 84 8.19 -5.83 -11.34
C GLY A 84 7.12 -4.79 -11.03
N PHE A 85 7.22 -4.22 -9.85
CA PHE A 85 6.37 -3.12 -9.40
C PHE A 85 7.21 -2.10 -8.65
N THR A 86 7.10 -0.83 -9.03
CA THR A 86 7.84 0.26 -8.42
C THR A 86 6.89 1.35 -7.97
N LEU A 87 6.92 1.69 -6.67
CA LEU A 87 6.22 2.86 -6.16
C LEU A 87 6.90 4.14 -6.66
N GLN A 88 6.08 5.11 -7.11
CA GLN A 88 6.57 6.38 -7.64
C GLN A 88 6.30 7.54 -6.69
N SER A 89 5.09 7.62 -6.14
CA SER A 89 4.69 8.71 -5.25
C SER A 89 3.74 8.22 -4.18
N GLN A 90 3.73 8.93 -3.07
CA GLN A 90 2.88 8.66 -1.93
C GLN A 90 2.48 9.98 -1.28
N ALA A 91 1.25 10.05 -0.79
CA ALA A 91 0.76 11.17 0.00
C ALA A 91 -0.24 10.68 1.04
N GLN A 92 -0.17 11.24 2.24
CA GLN A 92 -1.17 11.02 3.29
C GLN A 92 -1.95 12.29 3.52
N GLU A 93 -3.26 12.18 3.64
CA GLU A 93 -4.15 13.28 3.89
C GLU A 93 -5.39 12.80 4.63
N GLN A 94 -5.64 13.34 5.81
CA GLN A 94 -6.87 13.13 6.61
C GLN A 94 -7.34 11.67 6.71
N GLY A 95 -6.47 10.77 7.09
CA GLY A 95 -6.80 9.34 7.24
C GLY A 95 -6.92 8.59 5.92
N SER A 96 -6.56 9.20 4.82
CA SER A 96 -6.39 8.56 3.50
C SER A 96 -4.93 8.55 3.10
N TRP A 97 -4.54 7.47 2.45
CA TRP A 97 -3.21 7.33 1.89
C TRP A 97 -3.33 7.00 0.41
N PHE A 98 -2.64 7.80 -0.39
CA PHE A 98 -2.63 7.70 -1.85
C PHE A 98 -1.24 7.25 -2.29
N ALA A 99 -1.18 6.31 -3.21
CA ALA A 99 0.07 5.86 -3.80
C ALA A 99 -0.09 5.65 -5.29
N THR A 100 0.96 5.94 -6.03
CA THR A 100 1.06 5.59 -7.44
C THR A 100 2.28 4.72 -7.69
N GLY A 101 2.19 3.84 -8.66
CA GLY A 101 3.27 2.95 -9.03
C GLY A 101 3.22 2.56 -10.49
N ARG A 102 4.27 1.87 -10.90
CA ARG A 102 4.40 1.28 -12.23
C ARG A 102 4.45 -0.23 -12.11
N TYR A 103 3.55 -0.88 -12.82
CA TYR A 103 3.47 -2.32 -12.91
C TYR A 103 4.01 -2.78 -14.25
N ARG A 104 5.14 -3.48 -14.22
CA ARG A 104 5.71 -4.09 -15.43
C ARG A 104 5.28 -5.54 -15.52
N TYR A 105 4.84 -5.92 -16.70
CA TYR A 105 4.41 -7.28 -16.96
C TYR A 105 5.13 -7.87 -18.18
N LYS A 106 5.10 -9.18 -18.27
CA LYS A 106 5.83 -9.94 -19.27
C LYS A 106 5.42 -9.54 -20.70
N HIS A 107 6.42 -9.26 -21.54
CA HIS A 107 6.27 -8.82 -22.93
C HIS A 107 5.63 -7.44 -23.14
N ALA A 108 5.50 -6.64 -22.10
CA ALA A 108 4.99 -5.28 -22.21
C ALA A 108 6.07 -4.31 -22.68
N GLU A 109 5.75 -3.46 -23.65
CA GLU A 109 6.62 -2.36 -24.06
C GLU A 109 6.64 -1.23 -23.04
N GLN A 110 5.51 -1.01 -22.35
CA GLN A 110 5.34 0.04 -21.35
C GLN A 110 4.67 -0.51 -20.09
N PRO A 111 5.01 0.01 -18.91
CA PRO A 111 4.33 -0.39 -17.67
C PRO A 111 2.91 0.15 -17.62
N LEU A 112 2.07 -0.54 -16.87
CA LEU A 112 0.77 -0.02 -16.45
C LEU A 112 0.95 0.93 -15.27
N LEU A 113 0.13 1.96 -15.22
CA LEU A 113 0.06 2.87 -14.08
C LEU A 113 -0.91 2.30 -13.06
N VAL A 114 -0.48 2.22 -11.81
CA VAL A 114 -1.30 1.76 -10.69
C VAL A 114 -1.51 2.92 -9.73
N TYR A 115 -2.76 3.16 -9.41
CA TYR A 115 -3.17 4.12 -8.41
C TYR A 115 -3.89 3.39 -7.28
N LEU A 116 -3.51 3.69 -6.03
CA LEU A 116 -4.04 3.03 -4.84
C LEU A 116 -4.54 4.08 -3.85
N ARG A 117 -5.66 3.80 -3.22
CA ARG A 117 -6.14 4.56 -2.08
C ARG A 117 -6.44 3.61 -0.91
N LEU A 118 -5.77 3.86 0.20
CA LEU A 118 -6.03 3.17 1.45
C LEU A 118 -6.70 4.14 2.43
N ARG A 119 -7.44 3.60 3.34
CA ARG A 119 -8.09 4.35 4.41
C ARG A 119 -7.76 3.76 5.77
N LEU A 120 -7.49 4.63 6.72
CA LEU A 120 -7.26 4.23 8.10
C LEU A 120 -8.59 3.88 8.76
N LYS A 121 -8.69 2.65 9.29
CA LYS A 121 -9.83 2.16 10.05
C LYS A 121 -9.33 1.38 11.24
N SER A 122 -9.70 1.81 12.45
CA SER A 122 -9.28 1.16 13.70
C SER A 122 -7.76 0.89 13.75
N ASP A 123 -6.97 1.90 13.47
CA ASP A 123 -5.48 1.89 13.43
C ASP A 123 -4.88 0.96 12.37
N GLN A 124 -5.67 0.47 11.41
CA GLN A 124 -5.19 -0.33 10.29
C GLN A 124 -5.51 0.33 8.95
N TRP A 125 -4.58 0.21 8.01
CA TRP A 125 -4.77 0.69 6.65
C TRP A 125 -5.48 -0.38 5.83
N GLU A 126 -6.64 -0.01 5.27
CA GLU A 126 -7.43 -0.86 4.39
C GLU A 126 -7.37 -0.35 2.95
N LEU A 127 -7.11 -1.24 2.01
CA LEU A 127 -7.19 -0.93 0.58
C LEU A 127 -8.66 -0.73 0.18
N ARG A 128 -8.98 0.47 -0.32
CA ARG A 128 -10.33 0.90 -0.69
C ARG A 128 -10.55 1.02 -2.19
N GLU A 129 -9.53 1.45 -2.89
CA GLU A 129 -9.62 1.73 -4.32
C GLU A 129 -8.31 1.37 -5.00
N MET A 130 -8.44 0.78 -6.17
CA MET A 130 -7.32 0.44 -7.03
C MET A 130 -7.68 0.78 -8.46
N ARG A 131 -6.81 1.48 -9.14
CA ARG A 131 -6.96 1.83 -10.55
C ARG A 131 -5.72 1.41 -11.30
N ILE A 132 -5.90 0.63 -12.37
CA ILE A 132 -4.82 0.16 -13.23
C ILE A 132 -5.13 0.62 -14.64
N GLU A 133 -4.24 1.43 -15.21
CA GLU A 133 -4.45 2.10 -16.48
C GLU A 133 -3.23 1.96 -17.39
N GLU A 134 -3.49 1.99 -18.68
CA GLU A 134 -2.43 2.16 -19.65
C GLU A 134 -1.92 3.59 -19.63
N ARG A 135 -0.61 3.73 -19.83
CA ARG A 135 -0.03 5.08 -19.98
C ARG A 135 -0.58 5.70 -21.26
N GLN A 136 -1.20 6.85 -21.12
CA GLN A 136 -1.63 7.60 -22.31
C GLN A 136 -0.39 8.07 -23.08
N ARG A 137 -0.34 7.77 -24.37
CA ARG A 137 0.65 8.37 -25.26
C ARG A 137 0.23 9.83 -25.49
N GLU A 138 1.11 10.73 -25.10
CA GLU A 138 0.99 12.12 -25.55
C GLU A 138 1.32 12.22 -27.03
#